data_af4e59affdf1d3ec4f2a31d804aba987
#
_entry.id   af4e59affdf1d3ec4f2a31d804aba987
#
_cell.length_a   1.000
_cell.length_b   1.000
_cell.length_c   1.000
_cell.angle_alpha   90.00
_cell.angle_beta   90.00
_cell.angle_gamma   90.00
#
_symmetry.space_group_name_H-M   'P 1'
#
loop_
_entity.id
_entity.type
_entity.pdbx_description
1 polymer ?
#
loop_
_entity_poly.entity_id
_entity_poly.type
_entity_poly.pdbx_seq_one_letter_code
_entity_poly.pdbx_strand_id
1 'polypeptide(L)'
;SSKKALTKQELDDLLIELKSKKNGRYYIAALIAGTCGLRCGEILGLTWGDIDFKNNTLKVNKQWKVNKKTKTHDFGALKSKKSYRIVPVPAPTVKELLEYRKVAIPDINNRIIPCTGGSIKKFLNPILNDIAGISIHELRHTYATLLIGNGIDFKTAAQLLGHDVQQTLKTYSHVTDEMLNKATEKISKIF
;
A
#
# COMPACT_ATOMS: atom_id res chain seq x y z
N SER A 1 -8.48 2.08 19.09
CA SER A 1 -7.03 2.00 19.04
C SER A 1 -6.54 2.87 17.89
N SER A 2 -5.61 3.78 18.17
CA SER A 2 -4.96 4.57 17.14
C SER A 2 -4.22 3.63 16.18
N LYS A 3 -4.47 3.77 14.87
CA LYS A 3 -3.78 2.99 13.86
C LYS A 3 -2.30 3.34 13.90
N LYS A 4 -1.44 2.34 14.10
CA LYS A 4 0.01 2.54 14.12
C LYS A 4 0.52 2.82 12.70
N ALA A 5 1.22 3.94 12.52
CA ALA A 5 2.01 4.20 11.32
C ALA A 5 3.50 3.99 11.65
N LEU A 6 4.23 3.43 10.71
CA LEU A 6 5.68 3.27 10.81
C LEU A 6 6.39 4.55 10.32
N THR A 7 7.57 4.82 10.85
CA THR A 7 8.50 5.76 10.24
C THR A 7 9.07 5.18 8.94
N LYS A 8 9.71 6.01 8.11
CA LYS A 8 10.35 5.52 6.87
C LYS A 8 11.42 4.47 7.18
N GLN A 9 12.23 4.66 8.23
CA GLN A 9 13.25 3.71 8.64
C GLN A 9 12.64 2.39 9.11
N GLU A 10 11.59 2.44 9.93
CA GLU A 10 10.88 1.24 10.38
C GLU A 10 10.26 0.47 9.22
N LEU A 11 9.71 1.17 8.21
CA LEU A 11 9.19 0.54 7.00
C LEU A 11 10.30 -0.16 6.22
N ASP A 12 11.43 0.49 6.01
CA ASP A 12 12.57 -0.07 5.30
C ASP A 12 13.11 -1.32 6.01
N ASP A 13 13.27 -1.26 7.33
CA ASP A 13 13.75 -2.38 8.15
C ASP A 13 12.78 -3.57 8.10
N LEU A 14 11.47 -3.30 8.19
CA LEU A 14 10.43 -4.32 8.05
C LEU A 14 10.51 -5.03 6.69
N LEU A 15 10.63 -4.26 5.60
CA LEU A 15 10.68 -4.81 4.24
C LEU A 15 11.95 -5.64 4.01
N ILE A 16 13.09 -5.21 4.55
CA ILE A 16 14.35 -5.97 4.50
C ILE A 16 14.19 -7.30 5.24
N GLU A 17 13.67 -7.28 6.45
CA GLU A 17 13.47 -8.49 7.25
C GLU A 17 12.46 -9.44 6.59
N LEU A 18 11.34 -8.91 6.08
CA LEU A 18 10.33 -9.71 5.39
C LEU A 18 10.89 -10.37 4.13
N LYS A 19 11.72 -9.66 3.36
CA LYS A 19 12.41 -10.20 2.17
C LYS A 19 13.34 -11.37 2.54
N SER A 20 14.03 -11.29 3.67
CA SER A 20 14.95 -12.34 4.14
C SER A 20 14.23 -13.66 4.45
N LYS A 21 12.94 -13.62 4.77
CA LYS A 21 12.12 -14.81 5.08
C LYS A 21 11.75 -15.66 3.84
N LYS A 22 12.26 -15.30 2.65
CA LYS A 22 12.09 -16.02 1.36
C LYS A 22 10.62 -16.27 0.96
N ASN A 23 9.71 -15.41 1.40
CA ASN A 23 8.29 -15.53 1.11
C ASN A 23 7.85 -14.48 0.07
N GLY A 24 8.30 -14.68 -1.19
CA GLY A 24 8.27 -13.69 -2.26
C GLY A 24 6.91 -13.01 -2.46
N ARG A 25 5.80 -13.77 -2.54
CA ARG A 25 4.47 -13.18 -2.77
C ARG A 25 4.01 -12.28 -1.62
N TYR A 26 4.29 -12.65 -0.38
CA TYR A 26 3.88 -11.86 0.78
C TYR A 26 4.77 -10.64 0.97
N TYR A 27 6.06 -10.77 0.67
CA TYR A 27 6.96 -9.61 0.60
C TYR A 27 6.47 -8.59 -0.44
N ILE A 28 6.15 -9.02 -1.65
CA ILE A 28 5.63 -8.13 -2.71
C ILE A 28 4.29 -7.52 -2.31
N ALA A 29 3.39 -8.26 -1.67
CA ALA A 29 2.13 -7.71 -1.16
C ALA A 29 2.37 -6.57 -0.14
N ALA A 30 3.27 -6.78 0.82
CA ALA A 30 3.64 -5.77 1.81
C ALA A 30 4.35 -4.57 1.16
N LEU A 31 5.24 -4.80 0.20
CA LEU A 31 5.93 -3.76 -0.54
C LEU A 31 4.94 -2.85 -1.29
N ILE A 32 3.98 -3.41 -2.01
CA ILE A 32 2.94 -2.65 -2.71
C ILE A 32 2.06 -1.88 -1.72
N ALA A 33 1.68 -2.48 -0.60
CA ALA A 33 0.91 -1.79 0.43
C ALA A 33 1.65 -0.59 1.01
N GLY A 34 2.93 -0.74 1.33
CA GLY A 34 3.75 0.29 1.99
C GLY A 34 4.30 1.36 1.06
N THR A 35 4.49 1.08 -0.23
CA THR A 35 5.10 2.00 -1.21
C THR A 35 4.15 2.52 -2.28
N CYS A 36 2.97 1.90 -2.45
CA CYS A 36 1.93 2.32 -3.40
C CYS A 36 0.57 2.56 -2.72
N GLY A 37 0.41 2.19 -1.46
CA GLY A 37 -0.76 2.50 -0.65
C GLY A 37 -2.05 1.77 -1.04
N LEU A 38 -1.98 0.61 -1.69
CA LEU A 38 -3.15 -0.15 -2.10
C LEU A 38 -3.84 -0.84 -0.92
N ARG A 39 -5.15 -1.03 -1.03
CA ARG A 39 -5.91 -1.91 -0.13
C ARG A 39 -5.62 -3.37 -0.43
N CYS A 40 -5.75 -4.24 0.57
CA CYS A 40 -5.50 -5.69 0.43
C CYS A 40 -6.23 -6.29 -0.78
N GLY A 41 -7.53 -6.04 -0.94
CA GLY A 41 -8.30 -6.54 -2.08
C GLY A 41 -7.83 -5.98 -3.43
N GLU A 42 -7.35 -4.75 -3.48
CA GLU A 42 -6.77 -4.12 -4.67
C GLU A 42 -5.43 -4.80 -5.03
N ILE A 43 -4.57 -5.06 -4.05
CA ILE A 43 -3.30 -5.79 -4.23
C ILE A 43 -3.56 -7.17 -4.81
N LEU A 44 -4.51 -7.91 -4.23
CA LEU A 44 -4.86 -9.26 -4.67
C LEU A 44 -5.52 -9.30 -6.04
N GLY A 45 -6.15 -8.20 -6.46
CA GLY A 45 -6.74 -8.04 -7.80
C GLY A 45 -5.78 -7.47 -8.84
N LEU A 46 -4.57 -7.08 -8.44
CA LEU A 46 -3.59 -6.49 -9.35
C LEU A 46 -3.03 -7.55 -10.29
N THR A 47 -3.01 -7.25 -11.58
CA THR A 47 -2.44 -8.11 -12.62
C THR A 47 -1.16 -7.50 -13.19
N TRP A 48 -0.32 -8.31 -13.84
CA TRP A 48 0.88 -7.81 -14.51
C TRP A 48 0.56 -6.79 -15.61
N GLY A 49 -0.61 -6.89 -16.24
CA GLY A 49 -1.08 -5.92 -17.23
C GLY A 49 -1.47 -4.55 -16.65
N ASP A 50 -1.65 -4.45 -15.33
CA ASP A 50 -1.95 -3.18 -14.67
C ASP A 50 -0.69 -2.35 -14.37
N ILE A 51 0.51 -2.94 -14.52
CA ILE A 51 1.79 -2.25 -14.29
C ILE A 51 2.32 -1.70 -15.61
N ASP A 52 2.53 -0.39 -15.66
CA ASP A 52 3.27 0.28 -16.73
C ASP A 52 4.73 0.45 -16.28
N PHE A 53 5.57 -0.50 -16.69
CA PHE A 53 7.00 -0.48 -16.37
C PHE A 53 7.77 0.61 -17.12
N LYS A 54 7.21 1.17 -18.20
CA LYS A 54 7.83 2.28 -18.94
C LYS A 54 7.66 3.60 -18.19
N ASN A 55 6.48 3.83 -17.63
CA ASN A 55 6.14 5.07 -16.93
C ASN A 55 6.17 4.91 -15.40
N ASN A 56 6.51 3.73 -14.88
CA ASN A 56 6.54 3.42 -13.45
C ASN A 56 5.22 3.78 -12.74
N THR A 57 4.12 3.30 -13.29
CA THR A 57 2.78 3.48 -12.71
C THR A 57 2.03 2.16 -12.63
N LEU A 58 1.04 2.10 -11.78
CA LEU A 58 0.09 1.00 -11.72
C LEU A 58 -1.35 1.52 -11.76
N LYS A 59 -2.23 0.75 -12.37
CA LYS A 59 -3.66 1.04 -12.47
C LYS A 59 -4.44 0.24 -11.44
N VAL A 60 -5.17 0.92 -10.58
CA VAL A 60 -6.11 0.32 -9.62
C VAL A 60 -7.51 0.41 -10.21
N ASN A 61 -8.03 -0.69 -10.74
CA ASN A 61 -9.31 -0.73 -11.44
C ASN A 61 -10.21 -1.91 -11.05
N LYS A 62 -9.75 -2.80 -10.17
CA LYS A 62 -10.48 -3.96 -9.69
C LYS A 62 -9.93 -4.44 -8.35
N GLN A 63 -10.66 -5.31 -7.71
CA GLN A 63 -10.22 -5.99 -6.48
C GLN A 63 -10.54 -7.48 -6.57
N TRP A 64 -9.82 -8.29 -5.79
CA TRP A 64 -10.09 -9.71 -5.61
C TRP A 64 -10.90 -9.92 -4.34
N LYS A 65 -12.07 -10.50 -4.45
CA LYS A 65 -13.00 -10.66 -3.32
C LYS A 65 -13.88 -11.88 -3.48
N VAL A 66 -14.51 -12.29 -2.39
CA VAL A 66 -15.55 -13.32 -2.42
C VAL A 66 -16.79 -12.80 -3.13
N ASN A 67 -17.25 -13.51 -4.14
CA ASN A 67 -18.56 -13.30 -4.73
C ASN A 67 -19.63 -13.85 -3.75
N LYS A 68 -20.51 -12.98 -3.27
CA LYS A 68 -21.52 -13.34 -2.28
C LYS A 68 -22.51 -14.39 -2.78
N LYS A 69 -22.78 -14.43 -4.10
CA LYS A 69 -23.73 -15.38 -4.71
C LYS A 69 -23.11 -16.76 -4.91
N THR A 70 -21.94 -16.82 -5.53
CA THR A 70 -21.26 -18.09 -5.87
C THR A 70 -20.38 -18.64 -4.75
N LYS A 71 -20.08 -17.82 -3.73
CA LYS A 71 -19.13 -18.12 -2.64
C LYS A 71 -17.69 -18.39 -3.14
N THR A 72 -17.40 -18.08 -4.39
CA THR A 72 -16.08 -18.18 -5.00
C THR A 72 -15.35 -16.84 -4.95
N HIS A 73 -14.03 -16.88 -5.05
CA HIS A 73 -13.23 -15.67 -5.20
C HIS A 73 -13.16 -15.28 -6.68
N ASP A 74 -13.33 -13.99 -6.95
CA ASP A 74 -13.27 -13.44 -8.31
C ASP A 74 -12.92 -11.96 -8.30
N PHE A 75 -12.63 -11.43 -9.48
CA PHE A 75 -12.52 -10.00 -9.69
C PHE A 75 -13.87 -9.31 -9.42
N GLY A 76 -13.79 -8.15 -8.83
CA GLY A 76 -14.96 -7.33 -8.59
C GLY A 76 -14.66 -5.85 -8.68
N ALA A 77 -15.73 -5.07 -8.85
CA ALA A 77 -15.64 -3.62 -8.85
C ALA A 77 -15.09 -3.08 -7.54
N LEU A 78 -14.40 -1.96 -7.62
CA LEU A 78 -13.91 -1.21 -6.47
C LEU A 78 -15.08 -0.60 -5.68
N LYS A 79 -14.80 -0.22 -4.44
CA LYS A 79 -15.82 0.26 -3.49
C LYS A 79 -16.54 1.53 -3.97
N SER A 80 -15.86 2.40 -4.71
CA SER A 80 -16.41 3.66 -5.21
C SER A 80 -15.70 4.09 -6.50
N LYS A 81 -16.29 5.04 -7.23
CA LYS A 81 -15.67 5.66 -8.42
C LYS A 81 -14.31 6.29 -8.10
N LYS A 82 -14.15 6.91 -6.92
CA LYS A 82 -12.89 7.52 -6.46
C LYS A 82 -11.77 6.51 -6.22
N SER A 83 -12.10 5.22 -6.08
CA SER A 83 -11.09 4.17 -5.89
C SER A 83 -10.34 3.83 -7.19
N TYR A 84 -10.92 4.12 -8.37
CA TYR A 84 -10.27 3.95 -9.67
C TYR A 84 -9.20 5.02 -9.85
N ARG A 85 -7.95 4.62 -9.99
CA ARG A 85 -6.82 5.57 -10.00
C ARG A 85 -5.57 4.96 -10.63
N ILE A 86 -4.64 5.84 -11.00
CA ILE A 86 -3.27 5.49 -11.37
C ILE A 86 -2.37 5.95 -10.22
N VAL A 87 -1.46 5.09 -9.79
CA VAL A 87 -0.55 5.32 -8.68
C VAL A 87 0.89 5.22 -9.18
N PRO A 88 1.78 6.16 -8.83
CA PRO A 88 3.20 6.03 -9.15
C PRO A 88 3.80 4.87 -8.36
N VAL A 89 4.70 4.13 -9.01
CA VAL A 89 5.47 3.04 -8.40
C VAL A 89 6.91 3.51 -8.22
N PRO A 90 7.42 3.60 -6.99
CA PRO A 90 8.80 3.99 -6.75
C PRO A 90 9.79 3.08 -7.49
N ALA A 91 10.89 3.65 -8.00
CA ALA A 91 11.88 2.89 -8.77
C ALA A 91 12.41 1.65 -8.04
N PRO A 92 12.70 1.68 -6.72
CA PRO A 92 13.08 0.47 -5.98
C PRO A 92 11.99 -0.61 -5.99
N THR A 93 10.70 -0.22 -5.91
CA THR A 93 9.57 -1.14 -5.98
C THR A 93 9.43 -1.75 -7.38
N VAL A 94 9.62 -0.97 -8.44
CA VAL A 94 9.65 -1.46 -9.83
C VAL A 94 10.71 -2.55 -9.98
N LYS A 95 11.91 -2.32 -9.46
CA LYS A 95 13.01 -3.29 -9.50
C LYS A 95 12.61 -4.60 -8.83
N GLU A 96 12.03 -4.55 -7.64
CA GLU A 96 11.58 -5.73 -6.91
C GLU A 96 10.45 -6.48 -7.64
N LEU A 97 9.53 -5.76 -8.28
CA LEU A 97 8.48 -6.37 -9.09
C LEU A 97 9.04 -7.10 -10.30
N LEU A 98 10.03 -6.52 -10.99
CA LEU A 98 10.70 -7.15 -12.12
C LEU A 98 11.45 -8.42 -11.71
N GLU A 99 12.17 -8.39 -10.58
CA GLU A 99 12.86 -9.58 -10.06
C GLU A 99 11.85 -10.67 -9.64
N TYR A 100 10.79 -10.29 -8.95
CA TYR A 100 9.73 -11.23 -8.57
C TYR A 100 9.05 -11.85 -9.78
N ARG A 101 8.82 -11.09 -10.86
CA ARG A 101 8.18 -11.59 -12.09
C ARG A 101 8.94 -12.78 -12.71
N LYS A 102 10.26 -12.85 -12.55
CA LYS A 102 11.09 -13.94 -13.07
C LYS A 102 10.80 -15.28 -12.38
N VAL A 103 10.35 -15.25 -11.13
CA VAL A 103 10.12 -16.42 -10.27
C VAL A 103 8.68 -16.60 -9.83
N ALA A 104 7.80 -15.68 -10.19
CA ALA A 104 6.39 -15.73 -9.83
C ALA A 104 5.71 -16.95 -10.46
N ILE A 105 4.87 -17.62 -9.67
CA ILE A 105 4.05 -18.72 -10.17
C ILE A 105 2.99 -18.13 -11.11
N PRO A 106 2.87 -18.61 -12.35
CA PRO A 106 1.84 -18.17 -13.26
C PRO A 106 0.44 -18.37 -12.67
N ASP A 107 -0.42 -17.37 -12.81
CA ASP A 107 -1.82 -17.41 -12.40
C ASP A 107 -2.71 -17.31 -13.64
N ILE A 108 -3.78 -18.10 -13.72
CA ILE A 108 -4.71 -18.11 -14.86
C ILE A 108 -5.32 -16.73 -15.11
N ASN A 109 -5.49 -15.94 -14.07
CA ASN A 109 -5.99 -14.57 -14.14
C ASN A 109 -4.88 -13.52 -14.25
N ASN A 110 -3.64 -13.94 -14.47
CA ASN A 110 -2.45 -13.08 -14.60
C ASN A 110 -2.21 -12.18 -13.37
N ARG A 111 -2.67 -12.59 -12.18
CA ARG A 111 -2.49 -11.82 -10.96
C ARG A 111 -1.05 -11.87 -10.46
N ILE A 112 -0.59 -10.77 -9.91
CA ILE A 112 0.76 -10.67 -9.30
C ILE A 112 0.82 -11.49 -8.01
N ILE A 113 -0.22 -11.42 -7.19
CA ILE A 113 -0.33 -12.09 -5.88
C ILE A 113 -1.52 -13.07 -5.91
N PRO A 114 -1.32 -14.30 -6.42
CA PRO A 114 -2.41 -15.27 -6.58
C PRO A 114 -2.75 -15.97 -5.25
N CYS A 115 -3.30 -15.20 -4.31
CA CYS A 115 -3.81 -15.73 -3.05
C CYS A 115 -5.12 -15.02 -2.64
N THR A 116 -5.64 -15.30 -1.46
CA THR A 116 -6.88 -14.71 -0.93
C THR A 116 -6.61 -13.79 0.26
N GLY A 117 -7.59 -12.98 0.63
CA GLY A 117 -7.52 -12.18 1.87
C GLY A 117 -7.36 -13.05 3.13
N GLY A 118 -7.95 -14.25 3.12
CA GLY A 118 -7.74 -15.24 4.17
C GLY A 118 -6.28 -15.70 4.28
N SER A 119 -5.61 -15.88 3.14
CA SER A 119 -4.18 -16.21 3.10
C SER A 119 -3.32 -15.08 3.67
N ILE A 120 -3.64 -13.83 3.32
CA ILE A 120 -2.94 -12.66 3.91
C ILE A 120 -3.11 -12.64 5.43
N LYS A 121 -4.35 -12.80 5.90
CA LYS A 121 -4.66 -12.82 7.35
C LYS A 121 -3.94 -13.95 8.08
N LYS A 122 -3.85 -15.13 7.45
CA LYS A 122 -3.27 -16.34 8.08
C LYS A 122 -1.74 -16.36 8.02
N PHE A 123 -1.13 -15.88 6.96
CA PHE A 123 0.30 -16.08 6.69
C PHE A 123 1.14 -14.79 6.70
N LEU A 124 0.60 -13.66 6.25
CA LEU A 124 1.36 -12.40 6.22
C LEU A 124 1.17 -11.58 7.48
N ASN A 125 -0.07 -11.34 7.91
CA ASN A 125 -0.33 -10.49 9.08
C ASN A 125 0.34 -10.97 10.38
N PRO A 126 0.44 -12.27 10.69
CA PRO A 126 1.19 -12.71 11.87
C PRO A 126 2.67 -12.35 11.80
N ILE A 127 3.29 -12.42 10.62
CA ILE A 127 4.69 -12.05 10.43
C ILE A 127 4.87 -10.53 10.60
N LEU A 128 3.99 -9.72 10.02
CA LEU A 128 4.00 -8.26 10.17
C LEU A 128 3.78 -7.84 11.63
N ASN A 129 2.90 -8.56 12.33
CA ASN A 129 2.65 -8.30 13.74
C ASN A 129 3.86 -8.66 14.61
N ASP A 130 4.52 -9.77 14.32
CA ASP A 130 5.73 -10.22 15.03
C ASP A 130 6.89 -9.23 14.86
N ILE A 131 7.12 -8.75 13.63
CA ILE A 131 8.22 -7.84 13.33
C ILE A 131 7.94 -6.42 13.83
N ALA A 132 6.74 -5.88 13.63
CA ALA A 132 6.44 -4.46 13.81
C ALA A 132 5.13 -4.15 14.52
N GLY A 133 4.37 -5.16 14.96
CA GLY A 133 3.09 -4.99 15.64
C GLY A 133 2.00 -4.39 14.75
N ILE A 134 1.99 -4.72 13.47
CA ILE A 134 1.06 -4.19 12.46
C ILE A 134 0.45 -5.32 11.60
N SER A 135 -0.52 -4.96 10.77
CA SER A 135 -1.03 -5.78 9.67
C SER A 135 -0.82 -5.08 8.32
N ILE A 136 -1.18 -5.74 7.22
CA ILE A 136 -1.08 -5.14 5.89
C ILE A 136 -1.87 -3.83 5.76
N HIS A 137 -2.93 -3.67 6.54
CA HIS A 137 -3.74 -2.44 6.52
C HIS A 137 -2.96 -1.23 7.07
N GLU A 138 -2.15 -1.41 8.10
CA GLU A 138 -1.31 -0.36 8.66
C GLU A 138 -0.16 0.03 7.72
N LEU A 139 0.26 -0.83 6.79
CA LEU A 139 1.22 -0.45 5.75
C LEU A 139 0.65 0.61 4.80
N ARG A 140 -0.62 0.51 4.42
CA ARG A 140 -1.29 1.56 3.66
C ARG A 140 -1.44 2.85 4.49
N HIS A 141 -1.72 2.72 5.77
CA HIS A 141 -1.76 3.86 6.68
C HIS A 141 -0.38 4.53 6.81
N THR A 142 0.68 3.74 6.89
CA THR A 142 2.08 4.20 6.86
C THR A 142 2.37 4.98 5.58
N TYR A 143 2.00 4.46 4.41
CA TYR A 143 2.15 5.15 3.13
C TYR A 143 1.49 6.54 3.15
N ALA A 144 0.23 6.62 3.56
CA ALA A 144 -0.50 7.89 3.64
C ALA A 144 0.16 8.88 4.61
N THR A 145 0.56 8.42 5.79
CA THR A 145 1.24 9.23 6.79
C THR A 145 2.58 9.77 6.29
N LEU A 146 3.37 8.94 5.60
CA LEU A 146 4.63 9.34 4.99
C LEU A 146 4.43 10.36 3.86
N LEU A 147 3.42 10.20 3.00
CA LEU A 147 3.10 11.18 1.96
C LEU A 147 2.82 12.55 2.56
N ILE A 148 1.90 12.62 3.50
CA ILE A 148 1.47 13.88 4.13
C ILE A 148 2.63 14.47 4.94
N GLY A 149 3.35 13.66 5.70
CA GLY A 149 4.52 14.06 6.48
C GLY A 149 5.67 14.61 5.64
N ASN A 150 5.74 14.25 4.36
CA ASN A 150 6.71 14.78 3.38
C ASN A 150 6.15 15.92 2.52
N GLY A 151 5.00 16.49 2.86
CA GLY A 151 4.47 17.70 2.23
C GLY A 151 3.53 17.46 1.05
N ILE A 152 3.10 16.22 0.79
CA ILE A 152 2.03 15.96 -0.16
C ILE A 152 0.72 16.48 0.41
N ASP A 153 0.01 17.34 -0.32
CA ASP A 153 -1.26 17.90 0.13
C ASP A 153 -2.37 16.85 0.26
N PHE A 154 -3.38 17.14 1.08
CA PHE A 154 -4.47 16.19 1.37
C PHE A 154 -5.28 15.80 0.15
N LYS A 155 -5.46 16.70 -0.82
CA LYS A 155 -6.22 16.41 -2.06
C LYS A 155 -5.46 15.39 -2.90
N THR A 156 -4.17 15.58 -3.10
CA THR A 156 -3.31 14.66 -3.84
C THR A 156 -3.20 13.31 -3.11
N ALA A 157 -2.98 13.32 -1.79
CA ALA A 157 -2.95 12.09 -0.99
C ALA A 157 -4.28 11.32 -1.09
N ALA A 158 -5.43 12.01 -1.02
CA ALA A 158 -6.75 11.41 -1.19
C ALA A 158 -6.91 10.74 -2.56
N GLN A 159 -6.46 11.38 -3.64
CA GLN A 159 -6.47 10.79 -4.98
C GLN A 159 -5.63 9.51 -5.05
N LEU A 160 -4.41 9.54 -4.53
CA LEU A 160 -3.51 8.38 -4.51
C LEU A 160 -4.06 7.22 -3.67
N LEU A 161 -4.76 7.52 -2.60
CA LEU A 161 -5.39 6.53 -1.72
C LEU A 161 -6.76 6.04 -2.25
N GLY A 162 -7.36 6.73 -3.20
CA GLY A 162 -8.75 6.48 -3.62
C GLY A 162 -9.75 6.75 -2.48
N HIS A 163 -9.52 7.83 -1.74
CA HIS A 163 -10.35 8.33 -0.65
C HIS A 163 -11.08 9.62 -1.03
N ASP A 164 -12.04 9.98 -0.19
CA ASP A 164 -12.54 11.34 -0.12
C ASP A 164 -11.55 12.25 0.60
N VAL A 165 -11.45 13.52 0.21
CA VAL A 165 -10.58 14.51 0.86
C VAL A 165 -10.96 14.70 2.33
N GLN A 166 -12.25 14.73 2.64
CA GLN A 166 -12.77 14.85 4.01
C GLN A 166 -12.32 13.68 4.89
N GLN A 167 -12.37 12.46 4.34
CA GLN A 167 -11.90 11.27 5.04
C GLN A 167 -10.38 11.34 5.31
N THR A 168 -9.62 11.83 4.35
CA THR A 168 -8.17 11.99 4.47
C THR A 168 -7.82 13.03 5.54
N LEU A 169 -8.47 14.19 5.51
CA LEU A 169 -8.33 15.23 6.53
C LEU A 169 -8.62 14.68 7.93
N LYS A 170 -9.77 14.05 8.12
CA LYS A 170 -10.18 13.50 9.41
C LYS A 170 -9.19 12.48 9.98
N THR A 171 -8.62 11.65 9.09
CA THR A 171 -7.73 10.56 9.51
C THR A 171 -6.30 11.04 9.80
N TYR A 172 -5.81 12.05 9.05
CA TYR A 172 -4.40 12.43 9.05
C TYR A 172 -4.13 13.87 9.51
N SER A 173 -5.11 14.58 10.07
CA SER A 173 -4.93 15.96 10.55
C SER A 173 -3.81 16.11 11.59
N HIS A 174 -3.62 15.11 12.45
CA HIS A 174 -2.56 15.11 13.44
C HIS A 174 -1.14 15.21 12.85
N VAL A 175 -0.94 14.72 11.61
CA VAL A 175 0.36 14.81 10.92
C VAL A 175 0.68 16.26 10.54
N THR A 176 -0.36 17.06 10.20
CA THR A 176 -0.18 18.48 9.91
C THR A 176 0.15 19.31 11.13
N ASP A 177 -0.33 18.94 12.30
CA ASP A 177 0.02 19.62 13.54
C ASP A 177 1.51 19.47 13.84
N GLU A 178 2.07 18.28 13.66
CA GLU A 178 3.52 18.04 13.77
C GLU A 178 4.32 18.84 12.73
N MET A 179 3.83 18.90 11.48
CA MET A 179 4.47 19.70 10.42
C MET A 179 4.44 21.19 10.74
N LEU A 180 3.34 21.70 11.29
CA LEU A 180 3.22 23.11 11.71
C LEU A 180 4.21 23.44 12.82
N ASN A 181 4.35 22.58 13.82
CA ASN A 181 5.32 22.75 14.88
C ASN A 181 6.76 22.82 14.34
N LYS A 182 7.13 21.90 13.44
CA LYS A 182 8.45 21.92 12.78
C LYS A 182 8.66 23.17 11.92
N ALA A 183 7.62 23.65 11.23
CA ALA A 183 7.66 24.88 10.46
C ALA A 183 7.89 26.10 11.38
N THR A 184 7.20 26.15 12.51
CA THR A 184 7.37 27.23 13.52
C THR A 184 8.81 27.30 14.01
N GLU A 185 9.43 26.16 14.35
CA GLU A 185 10.84 26.12 14.75
C GLU A 185 11.78 26.62 13.64
N LYS A 186 11.52 26.26 12.38
CA LYS A 186 12.31 26.72 11.24
C LYS A 186 12.18 28.23 11.03
N ILE A 187 10.95 28.76 11.12
CA ILE A 187 10.67 30.19 10.98
C ILE A 187 11.43 30.98 12.04
N SER A 188 11.44 30.52 13.30
CA SER A 188 12.18 31.16 14.39
C SER A 188 13.71 31.17 14.19
N LYS A 189 14.24 30.31 13.30
CA LYS A 189 15.66 30.30 12.91
C LYS A 189 15.98 31.20 11.72
N ILE A 190 14.97 31.60 10.95
CA ILE A 190 15.12 32.47 9.79
C ILE A 190 15.06 33.93 10.19
N PHE A 191 14.22 34.27 11.16
CA PHE A 191 13.97 35.61 11.63
C PHE A 191 14.40 35.83 13.10
#